data_bed4caa875345855f120ae7d70c70c44
#
_entry.id   bed4caa875345855f120ae7d70c70c44
#
_cell.length_a   1.000
_cell.length_b   1.000
_cell.length_c   1.000
_cell.angle_alpha   90.00
_cell.angle_beta   90.00
_cell.angle_gamma   90.00
#
_symmetry.space_group_name_H-M   'P 1'
#
loop_
_entity.id
_entity.type
_entity.pdbx_description
1 polymer ?
#
loop_
_entity_poly.entity_id
_entity_poly.type
_entity_poly.pdbx_seq_one_letter_code
_entity_poly.pdbx_strand_id
1 'polypeptide(L)'
;HLLAAHNEIMDGLLSGRFDFGLTTGRLDHPKIISVPLWKDRYTLLVGARHPMARRRKIYLQDIKNEKICALPEDQSKLRIVDELCKKAGFEPDFVLEGNVELLSDYMREGLGVSFGLASVRDAYRDIRSVPLAGEIGEASIYLSWCGERYLTNSMLTLQSYLREVGKQIEAEV
;
A
#
# COMPACT_ATOMS: atom_id res chain seq x y z
N HIS A 1 -4.91 -0.30 -14.19
CA HIS A 1 -4.69 -0.32 -12.75
C HIS A 1 -5.41 0.87 -12.14
N LEU A 2 -6.60 0.64 -11.58
CA LEU A 2 -7.27 1.63 -10.73
C LEU A 2 -6.80 1.35 -9.29
N LEU A 3 -5.89 2.19 -8.81
CA LEU A 3 -5.68 2.36 -7.37
C LEU A 3 -6.83 3.26 -6.90
N ALA A 4 -7.95 2.66 -6.61
CA ALA A 4 -9.13 3.36 -6.11
C ALA A 4 -9.16 3.33 -4.59
N ALA A 5 -9.71 4.37 -3.97
CA ALA A 5 -9.97 4.36 -2.54
C ALA A 5 -10.86 3.18 -2.15
N HIS A 6 -10.78 2.70 -0.91
CA HIS A 6 -11.58 1.57 -0.41
C HIS A 6 -13.07 1.70 -0.74
N ASN A 7 -13.63 2.90 -0.61
CA ASN A 7 -15.04 3.16 -0.91
C ASN A 7 -15.33 3.00 -2.41
N GLU A 8 -14.47 3.47 -3.28
CA GLU A 8 -14.65 3.35 -4.73
C GLU A 8 -14.56 1.90 -5.20
N ILE A 9 -13.66 1.10 -4.61
CA ILE A 9 -13.58 -0.34 -4.86
C ILE A 9 -14.86 -1.02 -4.38
N MET A 10 -15.32 -0.71 -3.19
CA MET A 10 -16.55 -1.26 -2.62
C MET A 10 -17.77 -0.94 -3.49
N ASP A 11 -17.95 0.32 -3.88
CA ASP A 11 -19.04 0.74 -4.76
C ASP A 11 -18.95 0.10 -6.15
N GLY A 12 -17.74 -0.05 -6.68
CA GLY A 12 -17.50 -0.74 -7.94
C GLY A 12 -17.85 -2.23 -7.89
N LEU A 13 -17.58 -2.91 -6.77
CA LEU A 13 -17.95 -4.30 -6.56
C LEU A 13 -19.48 -4.45 -6.40
N LEU A 14 -20.12 -3.59 -5.62
CA LEU A 14 -21.56 -3.62 -5.37
C LEU A 14 -22.37 -3.31 -6.64
N SER A 15 -21.93 -2.32 -7.43
CA SER A 15 -22.58 -1.97 -8.69
C SER A 15 -22.26 -2.92 -9.84
N GLY A 16 -21.23 -3.76 -9.69
CA GLY A 16 -20.75 -4.66 -10.72
C GLY A 16 -19.89 -4.03 -11.79
N ARG A 17 -19.39 -2.84 -11.54
CA ARG A 17 -18.34 -2.22 -12.37
C ARG A 17 -17.02 -2.99 -12.26
N PHE A 18 -16.77 -3.61 -11.09
CA PHE A 18 -15.63 -4.46 -10.82
C PHE A 18 -16.10 -5.86 -10.42
N ASP A 19 -15.37 -6.88 -10.89
CA ASP A 19 -15.57 -8.26 -10.48
C ASP A 19 -14.79 -8.59 -9.20
N PHE A 20 -13.57 -8.06 -9.10
CA PHE A 20 -12.67 -8.19 -7.96
C PHE A 20 -12.05 -6.86 -7.56
N GLY A 21 -11.73 -6.75 -6.28
CA GLY A 21 -10.93 -5.66 -5.70
C GLY A 21 -9.77 -6.21 -4.88
N LEU A 22 -8.60 -5.61 -5.02
CA LEU A 22 -7.45 -5.84 -4.14
C LEU A 22 -7.33 -4.63 -3.21
N THR A 23 -7.30 -4.88 -1.90
CA THR A 23 -7.25 -3.83 -0.89
C THR A 23 -6.26 -4.16 0.23
N THR A 24 -5.67 -3.13 0.81
CA THR A 24 -5.01 -3.23 2.12
C THR A 24 -6.08 -3.21 3.18
N GLY A 25 -6.31 -4.34 3.84
CA GLY A 25 -7.39 -4.48 4.80
C GLY A 25 -8.69 -4.98 4.17
N ARG A 26 -9.54 -5.50 5.04
CA ARG A 26 -10.84 -6.06 4.68
C ARG A 26 -11.83 -4.95 4.32
N LEU A 27 -12.64 -5.15 3.30
CA LEU A 27 -13.83 -4.33 3.05
C LEU A 27 -14.96 -4.81 3.97
N ASP A 28 -15.48 -3.93 4.80
CA ASP A 28 -16.55 -4.24 5.76
C ASP A 28 -17.91 -3.87 5.18
N HIS A 29 -18.54 -4.86 4.52
CA HIS A 29 -19.89 -4.73 3.96
C HIS A 29 -20.54 -6.11 3.89
N PRO A 30 -21.84 -6.28 4.27
CA PRO A 30 -22.51 -7.58 4.36
C PRO A 30 -22.59 -8.36 3.03
N LYS A 31 -22.57 -7.67 1.90
CA LYS A 31 -22.59 -8.28 0.56
C LYS A 31 -21.20 -8.54 -0.03
N ILE A 32 -20.13 -8.10 0.64
CA ILE A 32 -18.76 -8.26 0.16
C ILE A 32 -18.10 -9.43 0.90
N ILE A 33 -17.55 -10.35 0.13
CA ILE A 33 -16.67 -11.39 0.62
C ILE A 33 -15.24 -10.90 0.44
N SER A 34 -14.48 -10.83 1.53
CA SER A 34 -13.06 -10.48 1.54
C SER A 34 -12.25 -11.65 2.11
N VAL A 35 -11.30 -12.15 1.34
CA VAL A 35 -10.39 -13.22 1.77
C VAL A 35 -8.95 -12.71 1.78
N PRO A 36 -8.16 -13.05 2.80
CA PRO A 36 -6.75 -12.66 2.81
C PRO A 36 -5.99 -13.41 1.72
N LEU A 37 -5.08 -12.70 1.03
CA LEU A 37 -4.19 -13.27 0.02
C LEU A 37 -2.78 -13.44 0.55
N TRP A 38 -2.18 -12.38 1.09
CA TRP A 38 -0.85 -12.40 1.71
C TRP A 38 -0.70 -11.29 2.75
N LYS A 39 0.30 -11.44 3.59
CA LYS A 39 0.79 -10.40 4.48
C LYS A 39 1.91 -9.64 3.82
N ASP A 40 1.94 -8.34 4.02
CA ASP A 40 2.95 -7.43 3.52
C ASP A 40 3.43 -6.53 4.65
N ARG A 41 4.50 -5.79 4.43
CA ARG A 41 5.06 -4.86 5.41
C ARG A 41 5.09 -3.46 4.86
N TYR A 42 4.80 -2.49 5.71
CA TYR A 42 5.04 -1.10 5.36
C TYR A 42 6.54 -0.81 5.31
N THR A 43 6.94 -0.07 4.29
CA THR A 43 8.31 0.37 4.06
C THR A 43 8.33 1.85 3.77
N LEU A 44 9.49 2.48 3.97
CA LEU A 44 9.75 3.82 3.48
C LEU A 44 10.27 3.75 2.04
N LEU A 45 9.63 4.46 1.13
CA LEU A 45 10.07 4.65 -0.25
C LEU A 45 10.89 5.92 -0.33
N VAL A 46 12.10 5.82 -0.86
CA VAL A 46 13.05 6.93 -0.99
C VAL A 46 13.74 6.87 -2.35
N GLY A 47 14.17 8.01 -2.87
CA GLY A 47 15.02 8.03 -4.07
C GLY A 47 16.33 7.26 -3.83
N ALA A 48 16.89 6.62 -4.87
CA ALA A 48 18.09 5.81 -4.76
C ALA A 48 19.33 6.59 -4.26
N ARG A 49 19.32 7.92 -4.41
CA ARG A 49 20.38 8.81 -3.92
C ARG A 49 20.14 9.36 -2.52
N HIS A 50 18.95 9.14 -1.96
CA HIS A 50 18.61 9.61 -0.62
C HIS A 50 19.52 8.98 0.43
N PRO A 51 19.94 9.69 1.50
CA PRO A 51 20.82 9.14 2.54
C PRO A 51 20.26 7.87 3.19
N MET A 52 18.93 7.79 3.32
CA MET A 52 18.23 6.64 3.91
C MET A 52 18.21 5.42 2.98
N ALA A 53 18.43 5.55 1.68
CA ALA A 53 18.41 4.43 0.71
C ALA A 53 19.45 3.33 1.01
N ARG A 54 20.50 3.65 1.77
CA ARG A 54 21.58 2.72 2.16
C ARG A 54 21.37 2.08 3.53
N ARG A 55 20.33 2.49 4.27
CA ARG A 55 20.05 1.94 5.59
C ARG A 55 19.39 0.57 5.48
N ARG A 56 19.70 -0.32 6.40
CA ARG A 56 19.04 -1.64 6.49
C ARG A 56 17.63 -1.55 7.06
N LYS A 57 17.36 -0.54 7.88
CA LYS A 57 16.05 -0.24 8.47
C LYS A 57 15.98 1.22 8.88
N ILE A 58 14.78 1.75 8.96
CA ILE A 58 14.45 3.12 9.34
C ILE A 58 13.52 3.08 10.55
N TYR A 59 13.78 3.92 11.53
CA TYR A 59 12.83 4.18 12.63
C TYR A 59 12.00 5.41 12.29
N LEU A 60 10.78 5.51 12.82
CA LEU A 60 9.93 6.69 12.57
C LEU A 60 10.60 8.01 12.98
N GLN A 61 11.40 8.01 14.02
CA GLN A 61 12.16 9.18 14.46
C GLN A 61 13.17 9.67 13.40
N ASP A 62 13.66 8.77 12.54
CA ASP A 62 14.61 9.15 11.48
C ASP A 62 13.95 10.05 10.41
N ILE A 63 12.64 9.96 10.25
CA ILE A 63 11.87 10.71 9.25
C ILE A 63 11.20 11.97 9.79
N LYS A 64 11.48 12.33 11.03
CA LYS A 64 10.86 13.48 11.70
C LYS A 64 10.95 14.80 10.92
N ASN A 65 12.04 14.98 10.16
CA ASN A 65 12.29 16.20 9.38
C ASN A 65 12.13 15.96 7.87
N GLU A 66 11.62 14.80 7.47
CA GLU A 66 11.40 14.49 6.06
C GLU A 66 10.04 15.01 5.61
N LYS A 67 10.00 15.47 4.38
CA LYS A 67 8.76 15.80 3.69
C LYS A 67 8.12 14.53 3.16
N ILE A 68 6.83 14.35 3.39
CA ILE A 68 6.10 13.14 3.02
C ILE A 68 5.20 13.43 1.83
N CYS A 69 5.31 12.61 0.80
CA CYS A 69 4.40 12.62 -0.32
C CYS A 69 3.53 11.35 -0.34
N ALA A 70 2.30 11.46 -0.83
CA ALA A 70 1.31 10.41 -0.76
C ALA A 70 0.39 10.36 -1.97
N LEU A 71 -0.20 9.19 -2.23
CA LEU A 71 -1.30 9.05 -3.18
C LEU A 71 -2.59 9.54 -2.51
N PRO A 72 -3.46 10.28 -3.23
CA PRO A 72 -4.74 10.75 -2.69
C PRO A 72 -5.64 9.61 -2.17
N GLU A 73 -5.52 8.43 -2.79
CA GLU A 73 -6.30 7.24 -2.46
C GLU A 73 -5.82 6.55 -1.17
N ASP A 74 -4.64 6.89 -0.67
CA ASP A 74 -4.01 6.26 0.49
C ASP A 74 -4.49 6.83 1.84
N GLN A 75 -5.66 7.46 1.91
CA GLN A 75 -6.17 8.12 3.12
C GLN A 75 -6.13 7.23 4.37
N SER A 76 -6.43 5.94 4.22
CA SER A 76 -6.36 4.97 5.34
C SER A 76 -4.92 4.77 5.81
N LYS A 77 -3.97 4.68 4.87
CA LYS A 77 -2.54 4.54 5.14
C LYS A 77 -1.98 5.82 5.77
N LEU A 78 -2.36 6.99 5.23
CA LEU A 78 -1.94 8.29 5.76
C LEU A 78 -2.37 8.46 7.21
N ARG A 79 -3.59 8.04 7.56
CA ARG A 79 -4.07 8.07 8.93
C ARG A 79 -3.26 7.17 9.86
N ILE A 80 -2.89 5.96 9.41
CA ILE A 80 -2.02 5.05 10.18
C ILE A 80 -0.64 5.71 10.39
N VAL A 81 -0.07 6.28 9.34
CA VAL A 81 1.23 6.97 9.40
C VAL A 81 1.17 8.15 10.36
N ASP A 82 0.13 8.98 10.28
CA ASP A 82 -0.09 10.12 11.16
C ASP A 82 -0.18 9.70 12.63
N GLU A 83 -0.99 8.69 12.93
CA GLU A 83 -1.12 8.14 14.28
C GLU A 83 0.20 7.59 14.83
N LEU A 84 0.97 6.89 13.99
CA LEU A 84 2.27 6.33 14.37
C LEU A 84 3.30 7.44 14.62
N CYS A 85 3.35 8.46 13.77
CA CYS A 85 4.24 9.62 13.95
C CYS A 85 3.88 10.40 15.23
N LYS A 86 2.60 10.61 15.50
CA LYS A 86 2.14 11.24 16.75
C LYS A 86 2.51 10.43 17.98
N LYS A 87 2.37 9.10 17.94
CA LYS A 87 2.86 8.21 19.03
C LYS A 87 4.38 8.29 19.17
N ALA A 88 5.11 8.50 18.11
CA ALA A 88 6.56 8.71 18.12
C ALA A 88 6.96 10.14 18.52
N GLY A 89 6.00 11.03 18.81
CA GLY A 89 6.23 12.37 19.36
C GLY A 89 6.51 13.45 18.32
N PHE A 90 6.05 13.29 17.08
CA PHE A 90 6.14 14.33 16.06
C PHE A 90 4.95 14.27 15.10
N GLU A 91 4.67 15.38 14.41
CA GLU A 91 3.70 15.47 13.36
C GLU A 91 4.38 15.27 11.99
N PRO A 92 3.83 14.43 11.10
CA PRO A 92 4.37 14.24 9.76
C PRO A 92 4.10 15.48 8.87
N ASP A 93 5.10 15.88 8.08
CA ASP A 93 4.98 16.99 7.12
C ASP A 93 4.51 16.44 5.75
N PHE A 94 3.20 16.36 5.55
CA PHE A 94 2.61 15.98 4.26
C PHE A 94 2.60 17.16 3.30
N VAL A 95 3.46 17.14 2.28
CA VAL A 95 3.67 18.29 1.39
C VAL A 95 3.14 18.11 -0.03
N LEU A 96 2.88 16.88 -0.45
CA LEU A 96 2.51 16.58 -1.83
C LEU A 96 1.55 15.40 -1.88
N GLU A 97 0.42 15.59 -2.56
CA GLU A 97 -0.44 14.51 -3.04
C GLU A 97 -0.42 14.49 -4.57
N GLY A 98 -0.34 13.32 -5.17
CA GLY A 98 -0.29 13.19 -6.61
C GLY A 98 -0.30 11.74 -7.10
N ASN A 99 -0.20 11.55 -8.40
CA ASN A 99 -0.09 10.23 -8.98
C ASN A 99 1.30 9.61 -8.76
N VAL A 100 1.44 8.33 -9.11
CA VAL A 100 2.67 7.55 -8.93
C VAL A 100 3.88 8.18 -9.63
N GLU A 101 3.70 8.73 -10.83
CA GLU A 101 4.76 9.35 -11.61
C GLU A 101 5.32 10.59 -10.89
N LEU A 102 4.41 11.50 -10.48
CA LEU A 102 4.78 12.71 -9.77
C LEU A 102 5.49 12.41 -8.45
N LEU A 103 4.96 11.46 -7.66
CA LEU A 103 5.59 11.05 -6.40
C LEU A 103 6.98 10.43 -6.63
N SER A 104 7.11 9.61 -7.68
CA SER A 104 8.40 8.99 -8.03
C SER A 104 9.42 10.04 -8.42
N ASP A 105 9.05 11.04 -9.20
CA ASP A 105 9.95 12.13 -9.58
C ASP A 105 10.35 12.98 -8.37
N TYR A 106 9.39 13.30 -7.50
CA TYR A 106 9.65 14.03 -6.26
C TYR A 106 10.66 13.30 -5.34
N MET A 107 10.51 11.98 -5.20
CA MET A 107 11.44 11.16 -4.42
C MET A 107 12.81 11.03 -5.10
N ARG A 108 12.87 10.89 -6.46
CA ARG A 108 14.14 10.81 -7.19
C ARG A 108 15.00 12.08 -7.03
N GLU A 109 14.35 13.22 -7.01
CA GLU A 109 15.01 14.53 -6.79
C GLU A 109 15.39 14.74 -5.30
N GLY A 110 15.06 13.79 -4.41
CA GLY A 110 15.41 13.88 -2.99
C GLY A 110 14.60 14.92 -2.24
N LEU A 111 13.43 15.31 -2.75
CA LEU A 111 12.58 16.36 -2.17
C LEU A 111 11.69 15.83 -1.05
N GLY A 112 11.56 14.52 -0.93
CA GLY A 112 10.78 13.87 0.13
C GLY A 112 10.76 12.36 0.02
N VAL A 113 9.96 11.74 0.87
CA VAL A 113 9.82 10.30 1.04
C VAL A 113 8.35 9.90 0.96
N SER A 114 8.06 8.62 0.77
CA SER A 114 6.69 8.10 0.80
C SER A 114 6.63 6.79 1.58
N PHE A 115 5.42 6.38 1.94
CA PHE A 115 5.18 5.07 2.51
C PHE A 115 4.63 4.13 1.45
N GLY A 116 5.14 2.90 1.41
CA GLY A 116 4.70 1.87 0.48
C GLY A 116 4.69 0.50 1.12
N LEU A 117 4.39 -0.51 0.32
CA LEU A 117 4.45 -1.91 0.71
C LEU A 117 5.76 -2.52 0.22
N ALA A 118 6.28 -3.52 0.93
CA ALA A 118 7.51 -4.21 0.55
C ALA A 118 7.37 -4.93 -0.79
N SER A 119 6.20 -5.46 -1.11
CA SER A 119 5.91 -6.14 -2.39
C SER A 119 6.01 -5.23 -3.62
N VAL A 120 5.93 -3.90 -3.45
CA VAL A 120 6.03 -2.95 -4.57
C VAL A 120 7.43 -2.36 -4.75
N ARG A 121 8.43 -2.86 -4.01
CA ARG A 121 9.82 -2.35 -4.01
C ARG A 121 10.44 -2.22 -5.40
N ASP A 122 10.14 -3.18 -6.28
CA ASP A 122 10.72 -3.25 -7.62
C ASP A 122 9.82 -2.60 -8.70
N ALA A 123 8.66 -2.07 -8.29
CA ALA A 123 7.72 -1.43 -9.21
C ALA A 123 8.20 -0.05 -9.70
N TYR A 124 9.14 0.57 -8.99
CA TYR A 124 9.58 1.94 -9.26
C TYR A 124 11.07 1.99 -9.52
N ARG A 125 11.43 2.38 -10.74
CA ARG A 125 12.83 2.60 -11.11
C ARG A 125 13.44 3.73 -10.27
N ASP A 126 14.67 3.51 -9.79
CA ASP A 126 15.45 4.48 -8.98
C ASP A 126 14.78 4.89 -7.65
N ILE A 127 13.80 4.14 -7.18
CA ILE A 127 13.24 4.21 -5.83
C ILE A 127 13.74 3.00 -5.04
N ARG A 128 14.03 3.22 -3.77
CA ARG A 128 14.40 2.16 -2.82
C ARG A 128 13.32 2.02 -1.76
N SER A 129 12.97 0.79 -1.48
CA SER A 129 12.12 0.40 -0.37
C SER A 129 13.01 0.04 0.82
N VAL A 130 12.91 0.78 1.91
CA VAL A 130 13.69 0.55 3.14
C VAL A 130 12.73 0.10 4.25
N PRO A 131 12.97 -1.06 4.88
CA PRO A 131 12.12 -1.56 5.95
C PRO A 131 11.97 -0.55 7.09
N LEU A 132 10.75 -0.39 7.59
CA LEU A 132 10.47 0.37 8.80
C LEU A 132 10.63 -0.54 10.03
N ALA A 133 11.32 -0.05 11.04
CA ALA A 133 11.52 -0.74 12.31
C ALA A 133 10.40 -0.38 13.30
N GLY A 134 10.03 -1.34 14.16
CA GLY A 134 9.02 -1.16 15.19
C GLY A 134 7.66 -1.74 14.81
N GLU A 135 6.63 -1.39 15.58
CA GLU A 135 5.25 -1.88 15.40
C GLU A 135 4.48 -1.19 14.26
N ILE A 136 5.15 -0.76 13.22
CA ILE A 136 4.49 -0.28 12.00
C ILE A 136 3.95 -1.52 11.31
N GLY A 137 2.72 -1.82 11.60
CA GLY A 137 2.08 -3.09 11.41
C GLY A 137 2.25 -3.75 10.05
N GLU A 138 2.02 -5.04 10.05
CA GLU A 138 1.83 -5.81 8.83
C GLU A 138 0.57 -5.28 8.11
N ALA A 139 0.65 -5.13 6.80
CA ALA A 139 -0.50 -4.92 5.94
C ALA A 139 -1.00 -6.28 5.47
N SER A 140 -2.27 -6.58 5.65
CA SER A 140 -2.88 -7.75 5.02
C SER A 140 -3.54 -7.34 3.72
N ILE A 141 -3.19 -7.99 2.64
CA ILE A 141 -3.80 -7.76 1.32
C ILE A 141 -4.96 -8.73 1.16
N TYR A 142 -6.11 -8.18 0.78
CA TYR A 142 -7.34 -8.92 0.60
C TYR A 142 -7.78 -8.91 -0.85
N LEU A 143 -8.34 -10.06 -1.27
CA LEU A 143 -9.15 -10.16 -2.49
C LEU A 143 -10.62 -10.09 -2.06
N SER A 144 -11.36 -9.17 -2.68
CA SER A 144 -12.76 -8.93 -2.37
C SER A 144 -13.64 -9.02 -3.61
N TRP A 145 -14.88 -9.51 -3.45
CA TRP A 145 -15.89 -9.55 -4.51
C TRP A 145 -17.30 -9.49 -3.91
N CYS A 146 -18.31 -9.18 -4.74
CA CYS A 146 -19.70 -9.21 -4.31
C CYS A 146 -20.17 -10.68 -4.21
N GLY A 147 -20.54 -11.13 -3.01
CA GLY A 147 -20.96 -12.50 -2.72
C GLY A 147 -22.31 -12.89 -3.33
N GLU A 148 -23.12 -11.91 -3.72
CA GLU A 148 -24.43 -12.14 -4.38
C GLU A 148 -24.29 -12.36 -5.90
N ARG A 149 -23.06 -12.24 -6.45
CA ARG A 149 -22.81 -12.40 -7.88
C ARG A 149 -22.22 -13.76 -8.20
N TYR A 150 -22.61 -14.30 -9.35
CA TYR A 150 -22.07 -15.55 -9.86
C TYR A 150 -20.61 -15.37 -10.27
N LEU A 151 -19.75 -16.25 -9.78
CA LEU A 151 -18.35 -16.31 -10.21
C LEU A 151 -18.22 -17.22 -11.44
N THR A 152 -17.78 -16.65 -12.54
CA THR A 152 -17.49 -17.42 -13.77
C THR A 152 -16.25 -18.30 -13.59
N ASN A 153 -16.05 -19.29 -14.45
CA ASN A 153 -14.83 -20.13 -14.44
C ASN A 153 -13.55 -19.30 -14.56
N SER A 154 -13.56 -18.23 -15.38
CA SER A 154 -12.43 -17.33 -15.53
C SER A 154 -12.13 -16.58 -14.22
N MET A 155 -13.15 -16.15 -13.49
CA MET A 155 -12.99 -15.50 -12.18
C MET A 155 -12.44 -16.47 -11.14
N LEU A 156 -12.89 -17.72 -11.11
CA LEU A 156 -12.37 -18.76 -10.21
C LEU A 156 -10.90 -19.07 -10.52
N THR A 157 -10.54 -19.13 -11.82
CA THR A 157 -9.15 -19.30 -12.25
C THR A 157 -8.27 -18.14 -11.79
N LEU A 158 -8.72 -16.90 -11.99
CA LEU A 158 -8.00 -15.71 -11.53
C LEU A 158 -7.85 -15.70 -10.00
N GLN A 159 -8.89 -16.04 -9.26
CA GLN A 159 -8.85 -16.14 -7.79
C GLN A 159 -7.78 -17.17 -7.34
N SER A 160 -7.74 -18.34 -7.97
CA SER A 160 -6.74 -19.37 -7.66
C SER A 160 -5.33 -18.91 -7.98
N TYR A 161 -5.13 -18.25 -9.12
CA TYR A 161 -3.85 -17.67 -9.53
C TYR A 161 -3.38 -16.59 -8.54
N LEU A 162 -4.25 -15.66 -8.14
CA LEU A 162 -3.90 -14.61 -7.18
C LEU A 162 -3.51 -15.17 -5.81
N ARG A 163 -4.13 -16.26 -5.37
CA ARG A 163 -3.75 -16.95 -4.13
C ARG A 163 -2.35 -17.57 -4.23
N GLU A 164 -1.99 -18.11 -5.38
CA GLU A 164 -0.65 -18.68 -5.58
C GLU A 164 0.41 -17.60 -5.64
N VAL A 165 0.15 -16.51 -6.37
CA VAL A 165 1.02 -15.32 -6.39
C VAL A 165 1.18 -14.74 -4.99
N GLY A 166 0.10 -14.68 -4.21
CA GLY A 166 0.14 -14.21 -2.83
C GLY A 166 1.12 -15.01 -1.95
N LYS A 167 1.11 -16.35 -2.05
CA LYS A 167 2.06 -17.20 -1.33
C LYS A 167 3.52 -16.93 -1.74
N GLN A 168 3.77 -16.68 -3.03
CA GLN A 168 5.11 -16.36 -3.52
C GLN A 168 5.58 -15.02 -2.95
N ILE A 169 4.72 -13.98 -2.99
CA ILE A 169 5.03 -12.67 -2.42
C ILE A 169 5.31 -12.79 -0.91
N GLU A 170 4.47 -13.51 -0.16
CA GLU A 170 4.63 -13.68 1.29
C GLU A 170 5.96 -14.38 1.66
N ALA A 171 6.46 -15.26 0.79
CA ALA A 171 7.76 -15.92 0.97
C ALA A 171 8.96 -14.98 0.71
N GLU A 172 8.78 -13.87 -0.01
CA GLU A 172 9.83 -12.91 -0.39
C GLU A 172 9.86 -11.65 0.51
N VAL A 173 8.81 -11.40 1.29
CA VAL A 173 8.64 -10.24 2.18
C VAL A 173 9.06 -10.58 3.62
#